data_cc0fa6d0ba08c68b66727e94bb5dbc9d
#
_entry.id   cc0fa6d0ba08c68b66727e94bb5dbc9d
#
_cell.length_a   1.000
_cell.length_b   1.000
_cell.length_c   1.000
_cell.angle_alpha   90.00
_cell.angle_beta   90.00
_cell.angle_gamma   90.00
#
_symmetry.space_group_name_H-M   'P 1'
#
loop_
_entity.id
_entity.type
_entity.pdbx_description
1 polymer ?
#
loop_
_entity_poly.entity_id
_entity_poly.type
_entity_poly.pdbx_seq_one_letter_code
_entity_poly.pdbx_strand_id
1 'polypeptide(L)'
;MIRCHTLSWGAPGQPLTSPLTLSLEHGSLGAIIGANGCGKSSLLKVIAGLQKPLSGKVALGVPRQGGLAFLPQQQHLDRQFPISLEELVAAGFWGRRLSTQLRAQRLVNALENWHLSGLEKRPLMALSGGELQRGLLARLSLTDAPLLLLDEPHAALDELGQQLLWQHIHAWHSEGRTLLMVCHDLAAVRQHIPQTLLIKNRECLFGPSAELIQQTPNMQVA
;
A
#
# COMPACT_ATOMS: atom_id res chain seq x y z
N MET A 1 -8.74 -12.12 6.28
CA MET A 1 -8.89 -11.17 5.15
C MET A 1 -8.12 -11.62 3.91
N ILE A 2 -6.82 -11.89 3.99
CA ILE A 2 -6.00 -12.41 2.88
C ILE A 2 -5.57 -13.83 3.22
N ARG A 3 -5.76 -14.79 2.30
CA ARG A 3 -5.27 -16.17 2.46
C ARG A 3 -4.49 -16.56 1.20
N CYS A 4 -3.21 -16.83 1.40
CA CYS A 4 -2.32 -17.40 0.38
C CYS A 4 -2.14 -18.89 0.66
N HIS A 5 -2.29 -19.74 -0.36
CA HIS A 5 -2.15 -21.19 -0.23
C HIS A 5 -1.08 -21.67 -1.20
N THR A 6 0.05 -22.13 -0.67
CA THR A 6 1.21 -22.61 -1.44
C THR A 6 1.55 -21.69 -2.62
N LEU A 7 1.50 -20.36 -2.37
CA LEU A 7 1.62 -19.32 -3.38
C LEU A 7 3.07 -19.20 -3.85
N SER A 8 3.29 -19.28 -5.14
CA SER A 8 4.58 -18.98 -5.78
C SER A 8 4.40 -17.83 -6.77
N TRP A 9 5.39 -16.93 -6.81
CA TRP A 9 5.41 -15.79 -7.73
C TRP A 9 6.83 -15.52 -8.24
N GLY A 10 6.94 -14.82 -9.36
CA GLY A 10 8.21 -14.54 -10.02
C GLY A 10 8.06 -14.55 -11.53
N ALA A 11 9.18 -14.74 -12.25
CA ALA A 11 9.18 -14.97 -13.67
C ALA A 11 8.83 -16.44 -13.99
N PRO A 12 8.31 -16.75 -15.19
CA PRO A 12 8.01 -18.12 -15.59
C PRO A 12 9.21 -19.07 -15.36
N GLY A 13 8.99 -20.14 -14.60
CA GLY A 13 10.02 -21.11 -14.24
C GLY A 13 11.04 -20.65 -13.20
N GLN A 14 10.93 -19.41 -12.69
CA GLN A 14 11.86 -18.84 -11.72
C GLN A 14 11.10 -18.26 -10.51
N PRO A 15 10.66 -19.10 -9.56
CA PRO A 15 10.02 -18.63 -8.36
C PRO A 15 11.01 -17.83 -7.50
N LEU A 16 10.55 -16.70 -6.95
CA LEU A 16 11.38 -15.81 -6.13
C LEU A 16 11.63 -16.36 -4.74
N THR A 17 10.68 -17.16 -4.22
CA THR A 17 10.76 -17.76 -2.88
C THR A 17 10.24 -19.19 -2.90
N SER A 18 10.42 -19.91 -1.80
CA SER A 18 9.64 -21.11 -1.48
C SER A 18 8.15 -20.77 -1.44
N PRO A 19 7.23 -21.76 -1.68
CA PRO A 19 5.80 -21.50 -1.67
C PRO A 19 5.31 -20.91 -0.36
N LEU A 20 4.60 -19.77 -0.43
CA LEU A 20 4.07 -19.05 0.73
C LEU A 20 2.67 -19.56 1.11
N THR A 21 2.49 -19.93 2.38
CA THR A 21 1.18 -20.08 2.99
C THR A 21 1.05 -19.04 4.09
N LEU A 22 0.06 -18.14 3.94
CA LEU A 22 -0.14 -16.99 4.81
C LEU A 22 -1.63 -16.75 5.04
N SER A 23 -2.00 -16.45 6.29
CA SER A 23 -3.32 -15.92 6.63
C SER A 23 -3.16 -14.58 7.35
N LEU A 24 -3.73 -13.52 6.78
CA LEU A 24 -3.85 -12.21 7.40
C LEU A 24 -5.33 -11.97 7.69
N GLU A 25 -5.67 -11.78 8.97
CA GLU A 25 -7.06 -11.65 9.41
C GLU A 25 -7.64 -10.26 9.08
N HIS A 26 -8.95 -10.13 9.21
CA HIS A 26 -9.64 -8.85 9.05
C HIS A 26 -9.19 -7.86 10.14
N GLY A 27 -9.01 -6.59 9.79
CA GLY A 27 -8.53 -5.56 10.70
C GLY A 27 -7.05 -5.69 11.08
N SER A 28 -6.24 -6.50 10.37
CA SER A 28 -4.81 -6.60 10.62
C SER A 28 -4.04 -5.48 9.94
N LEU A 29 -2.94 -5.07 10.57
CA LEU A 29 -1.91 -4.19 10.00
C LEU A 29 -0.62 -4.99 9.85
N GLY A 30 -0.15 -5.19 8.62
CA GLY A 30 1.02 -6.00 8.29
C GLY A 30 2.01 -5.30 7.37
N ALA A 31 3.30 -5.64 7.53
CA ALA A 31 4.37 -5.23 6.62
C ALA A 31 4.94 -6.42 5.84
N ILE A 32 5.45 -6.15 4.65
CA ILE A 32 6.31 -7.04 3.88
C ILE A 32 7.70 -6.41 3.86
N ILE A 33 8.69 -7.09 4.43
CA ILE A 33 10.08 -6.63 4.46
C ILE A 33 11.00 -7.66 3.80
N GLY A 34 12.16 -7.22 3.32
CA GLY A 34 13.13 -8.08 2.64
C GLY A 34 14.05 -7.25 1.75
N ALA A 35 15.15 -7.84 1.28
CA ALA A 35 16.10 -7.19 0.39
C ALA A 35 15.46 -6.71 -0.91
N ASN A 36 16.11 -5.76 -1.61
CA ASN A 36 15.65 -5.32 -2.93
C ASN A 36 15.68 -6.49 -3.92
N GLY A 37 14.67 -6.55 -4.79
CA GLY A 37 14.55 -7.61 -5.79
C GLY A 37 14.01 -8.95 -5.25
N CYS A 38 13.77 -9.12 -3.93
CA CYS A 38 13.25 -10.38 -3.41
C CYS A 38 11.76 -10.64 -3.71
N GLY A 39 11.07 -9.69 -4.37
CA GLY A 39 9.72 -9.90 -4.89
C GLY A 39 8.59 -9.35 -4.03
N LYS A 40 8.84 -8.40 -3.11
CA LYS A 40 7.82 -7.76 -2.25
C LYS A 40 6.68 -7.12 -3.06
N SER A 41 7.02 -6.23 -3.99
CA SER A 41 6.05 -5.56 -4.86
C SER A 41 5.31 -6.53 -5.78
N SER A 42 6.02 -7.58 -6.28
CA SER A 42 5.40 -8.63 -7.09
C SER A 42 4.38 -9.44 -6.27
N LEU A 43 4.71 -9.78 -5.04
CA LEU A 43 3.76 -10.44 -4.13
C LEU A 43 2.51 -9.57 -3.91
N LEU A 44 2.70 -8.29 -3.63
CA LEU A 44 1.59 -7.35 -3.45
C LEU A 44 0.70 -7.27 -4.70
N LYS A 45 1.30 -7.21 -5.91
CA LYS A 45 0.59 -7.24 -7.20
C LYS A 45 -0.17 -8.54 -7.41
N VAL A 46 0.40 -9.69 -7.02
CA VAL A 46 -0.29 -10.99 -7.09
C VAL A 46 -1.49 -11.02 -6.14
N ILE A 47 -1.33 -10.55 -4.90
CA ILE A 47 -2.44 -10.44 -3.94
C ILE A 47 -3.54 -9.52 -4.47
N ALA A 48 -3.17 -8.37 -5.07
CA ALA A 48 -4.10 -7.45 -5.71
C ALA A 48 -4.81 -8.05 -6.94
N GLY A 49 -4.28 -9.12 -7.53
CA GLY A 49 -4.78 -9.72 -8.77
C GLY A 49 -4.33 -8.99 -10.03
N LEU A 50 -3.35 -8.10 -9.92
CA LEU A 50 -2.72 -7.39 -11.03
C LEU A 50 -1.68 -8.24 -11.75
N GLN A 51 -1.20 -9.29 -11.10
CA GLN A 51 -0.26 -10.27 -11.65
C GLN A 51 -0.74 -11.68 -11.32
N LYS A 52 -0.61 -12.61 -12.28
CA LYS A 52 -0.94 -14.02 -12.04
C LYS A 52 0.17 -14.67 -11.21
N PRO A 53 -0.17 -15.53 -10.22
CA PRO A 53 0.83 -16.35 -9.54
C PRO A 53 1.40 -17.42 -10.51
N LEU A 54 2.60 -17.92 -10.22
CA LEU A 54 3.17 -19.07 -10.89
C LEU A 54 2.42 -20.36 -10.49
N SER A 55 2.09 -20.49 -9.21
CA SER A 55 1.28 -21.59 -8.65
C SER A 55 0.62 -21.16 -7.36
N GLY A 56 -0.28 -22.00 -6.85
CA GLY A 56 -1.03 -21.71 -5.63
C GLY A 56 -2.21 -20.77 -5.87
N LYS A 57 -2.81 -20.28 -4.77
CA LYS A 57 -4.04 -19.47 -4.82
C LYS A 57 -3.98 -18.33 -3.81
N VAL A 58 -4.61 -17.22 -4.16
CA VAL A 58 -4.92 -16.10 -3.26
C VAL A 58 -6.42 -15.98 -3.15
N ALA A 59 -6.95 -16.10 -1.92
CA ALA A 59 -8.32 -15.79 -1.58
C ALA A 59 -8.39 -14.51 -0.76
N LEU A 60 -9.31 -13.62 -1.12
CA LEU A 60 -9.58 -12.38 -0.39
C LEU A 60 -10.98 -12.47 0.23
N GLY A 61 -11.13 -11.99 1.47
CA GLY A 61 -12.42 -11.87 2.17
C GLY A 61 -13.26 -10.68 1.69
N VAL A 62 -12.86 -10.02 0.61
CA VAL A 62 -13.57 -8.88 -0.02
C VAL A 62 -13.53 -9.03 -1.54
N PRO A 63 -14.51 -8.44 -2.26
CA PRO A 63 -14.44 -8.37 -3.72
C PRO A 63 -13.23 -7.52 -4.14
N ARG A 64 -12.54 -7.91 -5.21
CA ARG A 64 -11.41 -7.12 -5.73
C ARG A 64 -11.86 -5.74 -6.19
N GLN A 65 -13.02 -5.66 -6.82
CA GLN A 65 -13.59 -4.39 -7.27
C GLN A 65 -14.35 -3.73 -6.14
N GLY A 66 -13.91 -2.56 -5.71
CA GLY A 66 -14.50 -1.78 -4.63
C GLY A 66 -14.14 -2.23 -3.21
N GLY A 67 -13.70 -3.49 -3.01
CA GLY A 67 -13.28 -4.00 -1.70
C GLY A 67 -11.77 -3.93 -1.45
N LEU A 68 -10.97 -3.63 -2.49
CA LEU A 68 -9.53 -3.51 -2.42
C LEU A 68 -9.08 -2.21 -3.07
N ALA A 69 -8.18 -1.49 -2.40
CA ALA A 69 -7.46 -0.38 -3.00
C ALA A 69 -5.95 -0.67 -2.99
N PHE A 70 -5.30 -0.38 -4.11
CA PHE A 70 -3.89 -0.60 -4.32
C PHE A 70 -3.17 0.72 -4.60
N LEU A 71 -2.15 1.02 -3.80
CA LEU A 71 -1.20 2.10 -4.05
C LEU A 71 0.05 1.49 -4.68
N PRO A 72 0.28 1.70 -5.99
CA PRO A 72 1.51 1.26 -6.63
C PRO A 72 2.67 2.17 -6.25
N GLN A 73 3.89 1.67 -6.41
CA GLN A 73 5.09 2.49 -6.35
C GLN A 73 5.00 3.64 -7.36
N GLN A 74 5.37 4.85 -6.96
CA GLN A 74 5.16 6.10 -7.72
C GLN A 74 5.76 6.10 -9.15
N GLN A 75 6.81 5.34 -9.38
CA GLN A 75 7.51 5.26 -10.68
C GLN A 75 6.63 4.79 -11.86
N HIS A 76 5.45 4.25 -11.58
CA HIS A 76 4.53 3.72 -12.61
C HIS A 76 3.45 4.71 -13.05
N LEU A 77 3.43 5.94 -12.50
CA LEU A 77 2.45 6.95 -12.89
C LEU A 77 3.02 7.84 -14.00
N ASP A 78 2.31 7.90 -15.12
CA ASP A 78 2.61 8.87 -16.18
C ASP A 78 2.23 10.28 -15.72
N ARG A 79 3.24 11.09 -15.40
CA ARG A 79 3.06 12.48 -14.95
C ARG A 79 2.66 13.42 -16.08
N GLN A 80 2.80 13.01 -17.34
CA GLN A 80 2.38 13.82 -18.50
C GLN A 80 0.89 13.67 -18.79
N PHE A 81 0.20 12.73 -18.10
CA PHE A 81 -1.25 12.60 -18.25
C PHE A 81 -1.94 13.91 -17.85
N PRO A 82 -2.79 14.50 -18.73
CA PRO A 82 -3.29 15.86 -18.59
C PRO A 82 -4.46 15.97 -17.59
N ILE A 83 -4.19 15.63 -16.33
CA ILE A 83 -5.14 15.83 -15.22
C ILE A 83 -4.53 16.69 -14.13
N SER A 84 -5.40 17.35 -13.37
CA SER A 84 -5.06 18.10 -12.17
C SER A 84 -4.94 17.19 -10.94
N LEU A 85 -4.38 17.74 -9.86
CA LEU A 85 -4.33 17.06 -8.57
C LEU A 85 -5.72 16.69 -8.06
N GLU A 86 -6.69 17.60 -8.14
CA GLU A 86 -8.05 17.31 -7.67
C GLU A 86 -8.72 16.19 -8.48
N GLU A 87 -8.49 16.11 -9.79
CA GLU A 87 -9.00 15.03 -10.64
C GLU A 87 -8.37 13.68 -10.27
N LEU A 88 -7.05 13.69 -10.01
CA LEU A 88 -6.36 12.50 -9.48
C LEU A 88 -6.98 12.02 -8.17
N VAL A 89 -7.19 12.94 -7.21
CA VAL A 89 -7.76 12.61 -5.90
C VAL A 89 -9.22 12.17 -6.04
N ALA A 90 -10.02 12.89 -6.84
CA ALA A 90 -11.43 12.57 -7.09
C ALA A 90 -11.65 11.20 -7.75
N ALA A 91 -10.64 10.66 -8.46
CA ALA A 91 -10.69 9.30 -8.98
C ALA A 91 -10.84 8.22 -7.87
N GLY A 92 -10.55 8.55 -6.61
CA GLY A 92 -10.83 7.69 -5.46
C GLY A 92 -12.33 7.38 -5.25
N PHE A 93 -13.22 8.17 -5.83
CA PHE A 93 -14.67 7.92 -5.81
C PHE A 93 -15.17 6.96 -6.90
N TRP A 94 -14.27 6.41 -7.72
CA TRP A 94 -14.67 5.55 -8.82
C TRP A 94 -15.57 4.40 -8.36
N GLY A 95 -16.68 4.19 -9.08
CA GLY A 95 -17.65 3.14 -8.76
C GLY A 95 -18.57 3.44 -7.56
N ARG A 96 -18.45 4.62 -6.93
CA ARG A 96 -19.24 5.00 -5.75
C ARG A 96 -20.39 5.93 -6.13
N ARG A 97 -21.57 5.64 -5.59
CA ARG A 97 -22.76 6.51 -5.73
C ARG A 97 -22.85 7.44 -4.51
N LEU A 98 -22.36 8.66 -4.67
CA LEU A 98 -22.41 9.71 -3.66
C LEU A 98 -23.08 10.95 -4.27
N SER A 99 -23.77 11.76 -3.43
CA SER A 99 -24.28 13.05 -3.87
C SER A 99 -23.12 13.99 -4.24
N THR A 100 -23.38 14.95 -5.13
CA THR A 100 -22.39 15.94 -5.55
C THR A 100 -21.84 16.72 -4.37
N GLN A 101 -22.72 17.11 -3.43
CA GLN A 101 -22.32 17.84 -2.23
C GLN A 101 -21.37 17.02 -1.33
N LEU A 102 -21.70 15.74 -1.10
CA LEU A 102 -20.85 14.86 -0.26
C LEU A 102 -19.49 14.59 -0.94
N ARG A 103 -19.47 14.43 -2.28
CA ARG A 103 -18.23 14.29 -3.04
C ARG A 103 -17.34 15.52 -2.88
N ALA A 104 -17.91 16.73 -3.07
CA ALA A 104 -17.17 17.97 -2.93
C ALA A 104 -16.59 18.12 -1.53
N GLN A 105 -17.39 17.90 -0.48
CA GLN A 105 -16.94 17.98 0.90
C GLN A 105 -15.82 16.99 1.21
N ARG A 106 -15.96 15.72 0.80
CA ARG A 106 -14.93 14.69 1.04
C ARG A 106 -13.64 14.96 0.27
N LEU A 107 -13.74 15.51 -0.95
CA LEU A 107 -12.58 15.90 -1.75
C LEU A 107 -11.79 17.01 -1.06
N VAL A 108 -12.46 18.08 -0.62
CA VAL A 108 -11.85 19.18 0.12
C VAL A 108 -11.16 18.64 1.38
N ASN A 109 -11.87 17.87 2.20
CA ASN A 109 -11.31 17.29 3.42
C ASN A 109 -10.08 16.42 3.14
N ALA A 110 -10.09 15.61 2.05
CA ALA A 110 -8.95 14.79 1.69
C ALA A 110 -7.73 15.62 1.29
N LEU A 111 -7.93 16.69 0.53
CA LEU A 111 -6.86 17.62 0.15
C LEU A 111 -6.28 18.35 1.36
N GLU A 112 -7.13 18.83 2.27
CA GLU A 112 -6.71 19.48 3.52
C GLU A 112 -5.93 18.53 4.43
N ASN A 113 -6.45 17.33 4.68
CA ASN A 113 -5.83 16.33 5.55
C ASN A 113 -4.45 15.86 5.04
N TRP A 114 -4.18 15.97 3.74
CA TRP A 114 -2.88 15.65 3.14
C TRP A 114 -2.04 16.89 2.84
N HIS A 115 -2.40 18.08 3.37
CA HIS A 115 -1.72 19.36 3.16
C HIS A 115 -1.48 19.67 1.68
N LEU A 116 -2.55 19.57 0.89
CA LEU A 116 -2.56 19.80 -0.55
C LEU A 116 -3.44 20.98 -0.97
N SER A 117 -3.99 21.72 0.01
CA SER A 117 -4.80 22.92 -0.24
C SER A 117 -4.02 23.97 -1.04
N GLY A 118 -4.68 24.56 -2.04
CA GLY A 118 -4.07 25.51 -2.97
C GLY A 118 -3.32 24.88 -4.14
N LEU A 119 -3.26 23.55 -4.22
CA LEU A 119 -2.63 22.80 -5.30
C LEU A 119 -3.64 22.12 -6.24
N GLU A 120 -4.93 22.26 -5.99
CA GLU A 120 -6.03 21.50 -6.60
C GLU A 120 -5.95 21.49 -8.12
N LYS A 121 -5.69 22.65 -8.72
CA LYS A 121 -5.66 22.87 -10.17
C LYS A 121 -4.29 22.63 -10.81
N ARG A 122 -3.26 22.29 -10.01
CA ARG A 122 -1.94 22.00 -10.56
C ARG A 122 -1.96 20.71 -11.37
N PRO A 123 -1.39 20.71 -12.59
CA PRO A 123 -1.22 19.48 -13.36
C PRO A 123 -0.17 18.58 -12.70
N LEU A 124 -0.30 17.26 -12.88
CA LEU A 124 0.57 16.28 -12.23
C LEU A 124 2.07 16.54 -12.50
N MET A 125 2.41 17.01 -13.69
CA MET A 125 3.79 17.32 -14.08
C MET A 125 4.41 18.46 -13.26
N ALA A 126 3.60 19.36 -12.72
CA ALA A 126 4.05 20.50 -11.92
C ALA A 126 4.12 20.20 -10.40
N LEU A 127 3.75 19.00 -9.99
CA LEU A 127 3.84 18.57 -8.59
C LEU A 127 5.26 18.08 -8.27
N SER A 128 5.73 18.35 -7.07
CA SER A 128 6.90 17.66 -6.51
C SER A 128 6.62 16.16 -6.31
N GLY A 129 7.66 15.38 -6.07
CA GLY A 129 7.49 13.95 -5.76
C GLY A 129 6.63 13.73 -4.52
N GLY A 130 6.86 14.50 -3.46
CA GLY A 130 6.11 14.41 -2.21
C GLY A 130 4.66 14.87 -2.36
N GLU A 131 4.39 15.97 -3.09
CA GLU A 131 3.01 16.43 -3.37
C GLU A 131 2.22 15.37 -4.15
N LEU A 132 2.84 14.76 -5.17
CA LEU A 132 2.21 13.70 -5.95
C LEU A 132 1.92 12.46 -5.07
N GLN A 133 2.87 12.06 -4.23
CA GLN A 133 2.68 10.92 -3.32
C GLN A 133 1.55 11.18 -2.33
N ARG A 134 1.50 12.37 -1.72
CA ARG A 134 0.37 12.77 -0.87
C ARG A 134 -0.96 12.80 -1.64
N GLY A 135 -0.96 13.23 -2.90
CA GLY A 135 -2.13 13.17 -3.77
C GLY A 135 -2.63 11.75 -4.02
N LEU A 136 -1.73 10.79 -4.25
CA LEU A 136 -2.07 9.37 -4.39
C LEU A 136 -2.64 8.78 -3.09
N LEU A 137 -2.11 9.18 -1.94
CA LEU A 137 -2.61 8.78 -0.62
C LEU A 137 -3.97 9.43 -0.31
N ALA A 138 -4.16 10.71 -0.67
CA ALA A 138 -5.46 11.39 -0.58
C ALA A 138 -6.52 10.69 -1.45
N ARG A 139 -6.18 10.27 -2.68
CA ARG A 139 -7.05 9.45 -3.52
C ARG A 139 -7.43 8.15 -2.82
N LEU A 140 -6.45 7.49 -2.18
CA LEU A 140 -6.68 6.24 -1.47
C LEU A 140 -7.67 6.42 -0.29
N SER A 141 -7.58 7.55 0.44
CA SER A 141 -8.50 7.90 1.54
C SER A 141 -9.97 7.94 1.10
N LEU A 142 -10.23 8.28 -0.17
CA LEU A 142 -11.58 8.39 -0.72
C LEU A 142 -12.17 7.06 -1.20
N THR A 143 -11.39 5.99 -1.27
CA THR A 143 -11.86 4.69 -1.77
C THR A 143 -12.78 3.96 -0.79
N ASP A 144 -12.69 4.19 0.51
CA ASP A 144 -13.33 3.44 1.61
C ASP A 144 -13.17 1.92 1.50
N ALA A 145 -12.15 1.46 0.79
CA ALA A 145 -11.88 0.04 0.63
C ALA A 145 -11.49 -0.60 1.98
N PRO A 146 -12.10 -1.73 2.39
CA PRO A 146 -11.73 -2.41 3.62
C PRO A 146 -10.35 -3.10 3.57
N LEU A 147 -9.75 -3.28 2.39
CA LEU A 147 -8.41 -3.81 2.20
C LEU A 147 -7.54 -2.81 1.45
N LEU A 148 -6.46 -2.37 2.10
CA LEU A 148 -5.48 -1.47 1.52
C LEU A 148 -4.15 -2.20 1.30
N LEU A 149 -3.66 -2.20 0.08
CA LEU A 149 -2.35 -2.74 -0.30
C LEU A 149 -1.45 -1.58 -0.72
N LEU A 150 -0.34 -1.34 0.00
CA LEU A 150 0.50 -0.17 -0.18
C LEU A 150 1.93 -0.58 -0.56
N ASP A 151 2.37 -0.22 -1.74
CA ASP A 151 3.72 -0.52 -2.22
C ASP A 151 4.64 0.69 -1.99
N GLU A 152 5.46 0.65 -0.93
CA GLU A 152 6.38 1.71 -0.50
C GLU A 152 5.69 3.09 -0.35
N PRO A 153 4.65 3.20 0.48
CA PRO A 153 3.85 4.43 0.57
C PRO A 153 4.63 5.65 1.08
N HIS A 154 5.75 5.44 1.75
CA HIS A 154 6.63 6.48 2.31
C HIS A 154 7.64 7.03 1.30
N ALA A 155 7.76 6.41 0.11
CA ALA A 155 8.70 6.89 -0.91
C ALA A 155 8.40 8.34 -1.31
N ALA A 156 9.46 9.14 -1.46
CA ALA A 156 9.42 10.55 -1.81
C ALA A 156 8.72 11.49 -0.80
N LEU A 157 8.27 11.00 0.36
CA LEU A 157 7.71 11.84 1.43
C LEU A 157 8.83 12.46 2.27
N ASP A 158 8.68 13.77 2.53
CA ASP A 158 9.42 14.47 3.56
C ASP A 158 8.96 14.05 4.98
N GLU A 159 9.60 14.55 6.02
CA GLU A 159 9.29 14.21 7.40
C GLU A 159 7.81 14.46 7.75
N LEU A 160 7.26 15.62 7.33
CA LEU A 160 5.84 15.93 7.53
C LEU A 160 4.94 14.92 6.80
N GLY A 161 5.25 14.60 5.56
CA GLY A 161 4.51 13.62 4.77
C GLY A 161 4.53 12.23 5.40
N GLN A 162 5.66 11.81 5.99
CA GLN A 162 5.78 10.55 6.71
C GLN A 162 4.93 10.55 8.01
N GLN A 163 4.92 11.64 8.77
CA GLN A 163 4.07 11.79 9.95
C GLN A 163 2.59 11.68 9.58
N LEU A 164 2.15 12.37 8.53
CA LEU A 164 0.78 12.30 8.01
C LEU A 164 0.43 10.88 7.57
N LEU A 165 1.34 10.19 6.87
CA LEU A 165 1.13 8.81 6.44
C LEU A 165 0.85 7.89 7.64
N TRP A 166 1.66 7.95 8.70
CA TRP A 166 1.45 7.11 9.90
C TRP A 166 0.15 7.46 10.62
N GLN A 167 -0.20 8.74 10.73
CA GLN A 167 -1.49 9.15 11.30
C GLN A 167 -2.65 8.52 10.53
N HIS A 168 -2.64 8.58 9.21
CA HIS A 168 -3.69 7.98 8.38
C HIS A 168 -3.70 6.45 8.44
N ILE A 169 -2.54 5.78 8.46
CA ILE A 169 -2.44 4.33 8.62
C ILE A 169 -3.11 3.89 9.93
N HIS A 170 -2.80 4.58 11.03
CA HIS A 170 -3.41 4.28 12.32
C HIS A 170 -4.92 4.57 12.34
N ALA A 171 -5.36 5.66 11.72
CA ALA A 171 -6.78 5.97 11.58
C ALA A 171 -7.52 4.88 10.77
N TRP A 172 -7.01 4.48 9.60
CA TRP A 172 -7.61 3.42 8.79
C TRP A 172 -7.64 2.07 9.51
N HIS A 173 -6.57 1.74 10.25
CA HIS A 173 -6.51 0.53 11.05
C HIS A 173 -7.54 0.56 12.19
N SER A 174 -7.68 1.69 12.90
CA SER A 174 -8.68 1.86 13.98
C SER A 174 -10.12 1.84 13.46
N GLU A 175 -10.36 2.19 12.20
CA GLU A 175 -11.64 2.04 11.50
C GLU A 175 -11.93 0.55 11.12
N GLY A 176 -11.05 -0.39 11.44
CA GLY A 176 -11.18 -1.81 11.15
C GLY A 176 -10.75 -2.22 9.75
N ARG A 177 -10.08 -1.33 8.98
CA ARG A 177 -9.53 -1.70 7.67
C ARG A 177 -8.32 -2.62 7.85
N THR A 178 -8.11 -3.49 6.88
CA THR A 178 -6.92 -4.34 6.80
C THR A 178 -5.87 -3.67 5.91
N LEU A 179 -4.64 -3.56 6.40
CA LEU A 179 -3.55 -2.96 5.66
C LEU A 179 -2.40 -3.95 5.50
N LEU A 180 -1.86 -4.05 4.29
CA LEU A 180 -0.61 -4.76 4.02
C LEU A 180 0.28 -3.85 3.18
N MET A 181 1.48 -3.56 3.68
CA MET A 181 2.39 -2.62 3.03
C MET A 181 3.79 -3.16 2.84
N VAL A 182 4.43 -2.79 1.75
CA VAL A 182 5.89 -2.94 1.60
C VAL A 182 6.57 -1.78 2.32
N CYS A 183 7.50 -2.09 3.22
CA CYS A 183 8.24 -1.10 3.96
C CYS A 183 9.73 -1.46 4.01
N HIS A 184 10.59 -0.43 3.92
CA HIS A 184 12.04 -0.59 4.00
C HIS A 184 12.60 -0.11 5.35
N ASP A 185 11.89 0.74 6.07
CA ASP A 185 12.29 1.24 7.38
C ASP A 185 11.91 0.24 8.48
N LEU A 186 12.91 -0.52 8.96
CA LEU A 186 12.71 -1.51 10.02
C LEU A 186 12.36 -0.87 11.36
N ALA A 187 12.84 0.35 11.64
CA ALA A 187 12.52 1.06 12.86
C ALA A 187 11.05 1.45 12.90
N ALA A 188 10.56 2.02 11.78
CA ALA A 188 9.15 2.34 11.62
C ALA A 188 8.25 1.09 11.66
N VAL A 189 8.66 -0.02 11.02
CA VAL A 189 7.91 -1.29 11.08
C VAL A 189 7.82 -1.77 12.53
N ARG A 190 8.93 -1.79 13.26
CA ARG A 190 8.96 -2.21 14.68
C ARG A 190 8.07 -1.36 15.58
N GLN A 191 8.02 -0.06 15.30
CA GLN A 191 7.25 0.91 16.10
C GLN A 191 5.74 0.87 15.81
N HIS A 192 5.36 0.71 14.54
CA HIS A 192 3.99 0.98 14.09
C HIS A 192 3.22 -0.25 13.60
N ILE A 193 3.90 -1.33 13.23
CA ILE A 193 3.27 -2.47 12.56
C ILE A 193 3.38 -3.74 13.40
N PRO A 194 2.25 -4.34 13.82
CA PRO A 194 2.29 -5.51 14.70
C PRO A 194 2.74 -6.81 14.03
N GLN A 195 2.48 -6.99 12.73
CA GLN A 195 2.75 -8.24 12.01
C GLN A 195 3.64 -8.00 10.80
N THR A 196 4.56 -8.90 10.55
CA THR A 196 5.52 -8.79 9.45
C THR A 196 5.67 -10.10 8.69
N LEU A 197 5.68 -10.00 7.37
CA LEU A 197 6.16 -11.02 6.46
C LEU A 197 7.60 -10.67 6.06
N LEU A 198 8.55 -11.42 6.57
CA LEU A 198 9.97 -11.30 6.21
C LEU A 198 10.29 -12.24 5.06
N ILE A 199 10.84 -11.69 3.97
CA ILE A 199 11.38 -12.46 2.85
C ILE A 199 12.91 -12.41 2.93
N LYS A 200 13.53 -13.57 3.26
CA LYS A 200 14.98 -13.72 3.43
C LYS A 200 15.44 -15.07 2.88
N ASN A 201 16.54 -15.08 2.12
CA ASN A 201 17.13 -16.31 1.57
C ASN A 201 16.10 -17.18 0.79
N ARG A 202 15.20 -16.56 0.07
CA ARG A 202 14.07 -17.20 -0.66
C ARG A 202 13.04 -17.90 0.24
N GLU A 203 13.08 -17.67 1.53
CA GLU A 203 12.08 -18.13 2.50
C GLU A 203 11.19 -16.98 2.97
N CYS A 204 9.99 -17.34 3.39
CA CYS A 204 8.99 -16.41 3.89
C CYS A 204 8.67 -16.77 5.35
N LEU A 205 8.92 -15.84 6.26
CA LEU A 205 8.59 -15.97 7.68
C LEU A 205 7.51 -14.94 8.03
N PHE A 206 6.42 -15.38 8.65
CA PHE A 206 5.34 -14.49 9.08
C PHE A 206 5.15 -14.57 10.58
N GLY A 207 5.08 -13.44 11.26
CA GLY A 207 4.92 -13.37 12.71
C GLY A 207 4.95 -11.96 13.26
N PRO A 208 5.05 -11.81 14.60
CA PRO A 208 5.17 -10.52 15.26
C PRO A 208 6.39 -9.74 14.77
N SER A 209 6.21 -8.46 14.45
CA SER A 209 7.28 -7.61 13.92
C SER A 209 8.47 -7.50 14.87
N ALA A 210 8.20 -7.39 16.17
CA ALA A 210 9.26 -7.28 17.19
C ALA A 210 10.21 -8.49 17.21
N GLU A 211 9.69 -9.70 16.98
CA GLU A 211 10.49 -10.93 16.96
C GLU A 211 11.28 -11.08 15.66
N LEU A 212 10.64 -10.87 14.52
CA LEU A 212 11.26 -11.07 13.22
C LEU A 212 12.35 -10.04 12.93
N ILE A 213 12.16 -8.78 13.35
CA ILE A 213 13.15 -7.73 13.14
C ILE A 213 14.39 -7.95 14.03
N GLN A 214 14.25 -8.49 15.24
CA GLN A 214 15.41 -8.85 16.09
C GLN A 214 16.30 -9.92 15.46
N GLN A 215 15.74 -10.81 14.64
CA GLN A 215 16.49 -11.85 13.93
C GLN A 215 17.24 -11.33 12.70
N THR A 216 17.13 -10.03 12.39
CA THR A 216 17.72 -9.40 11.21
C THR A 216 18.57 -8.16 11.52
N PRO A 217 19.47 -8.16 12.51
CA PRO A 217 20.20 -6.96 12.98
C PRO A 217 21.08 -6.31 11.89
N ASN A 218 21.45 -7.04 10.82
CA ASN A 218 22.31 -6.58 9.73
C ASN A 218 21.61 -6.52 8.38
N MET A 219 20.28 -6.53 8.33
CA MET A 219 19.58 -6.41 7.08
C MET A 219 19.53 -4.93 6.69
N GLN A 220 20.51 -4.49 5.89
CA GLN A 220 20.37 -3.25 5.14
C GLN A 220 19.23 -3.48 4.13
N VAL A 221 18.07 -3.01 4.47
CA VAL A 221 16.95 -2.86 3.54
C VAL A 221 17.22 -1.52 2.84
N ALA A 222 18.16 -1.56 1.87
CA ALA A 222 18.50 -0.40 1.06
C ALA A 222 17.57 -0.32 -0.14
#